data_26432481e2fc7e054f0a8f0509a05898
#
_entry.id   26432481e2fc7e054f0a8f0509a05898
#
_cell.length_a   1.000
_cell.length_b   1.000
_cell.length_c   1.000
_cell.angle_alpha   90.00
_cell.angle_beta   90.00
_cell.angle_gamma   90.00
#
_symmetry.space_group_name_H-M   'P 1'
#
loop_
_entity.id
_entity.type
_entity.pdbx_description
1 polymer ?
#
loop_
_entity_poly.entity_id
_entity_poly.type
_entity_poly.pdbx_seq_one_letter_code
_entity_poly.pdbx_strand_id
1 'polypeptide(L)'
;VIYNEKRQKDSIKLFEISDVYSSRNITADKRLAIVVSGRQGHNFVDFNKSLDKKYLSNLLKEVNLDIEKNIINISKEDLDSKSKTKIFAIEVSIKDININFDKIINIPEKKEEYIQYESISEFPSSSRDLSFSIEDSSVILQTIRKLDSIDVEYLKELFMFDFYKNSETNITKIGYRFIFQSNDKTLTDSEIDKSINSIVDSVLLINSVSLPGL
;
A
#
# COMPACT_ATOMS: atom_id res chain seq x y z
N VAL A 1 5.76 -3.78 13.79
CA VAL A 1 4.38 -3.25 13.90
C VAL A 1 4.41 -1.86 14.52
N ILE A 2 4.77 -1.70 15.79
CA ILE A 2 4.74 -0.42 16.55
C ILE A 2 5.47 0.72 15.82
N TYR A 3 6.65 0.43 15.25
CA TYR A 3 7.42 1.43 14.51
C TYR A 3 6.69 1.94 13.26
N ASN A 4 6.00 1.05 12.55
CA ASN A 4 5.19 1.40 11.39
C ASN A 4 3.95 2.19 11.79
N GLU A 5 3.31 1.85 12.93
CA GLU A 5 2.18 2.62 13.48
C GLU A 5 2.58 4.06 13.83
N LYS A 6 3.74 4.25 14.47
CA LYS A 6 4.29 5.58 14.78
C LYS A 6 4.54 6.42 13.51
N ARG A 7 4.80 5.77 12.39
CA ARG A 7 4.95 6.39 11.07
C ARG A 7 3.64 6.49 10.28
N GLN A 8 2.51 6.21 10.92
CA GLN A 8 1.17 6.24 10.30
C GLN A 8 1.03 5.29 9.10
N LYS A 9 1.79 4.19 9.09
CA LYS A 9 1.65 3.12 8.10
C LYS A 9 0.54 2.18 8.53
N ASP A 10 -0.56 2.17 7.81
CA ASP A 10 -1.76 1.37 8.09
C ASP A 10 -1.86 0.10 7.22
N SER A 11 -0.86 -0.16 6.39
CA SER A 11 -0.70 -1.39 5.61
C SER A 11 0.60 -2.08 6.02
N ILE A 12 0.51 -3.07 6.90
CA ILE A 12 1.66 -3.78 7.46
C ILE A 12 1.70 -5.19 6.91
N LYS A 13 2.72 -5.51 6.13
CA LYS A 13 3.00 -6.82 5.56
C LYS A 13 4.48 -7.08 5.77
N LEU A 14 4.81 -7.95 6.70
CA LEU A 14 6.19 -8.26 7.07
C LEU A 14 6.41 -9.75 7.06
N PHE A 15 7.59 -10.18 6.66
CA PHE A 15 8.05 -11.54 6.87
C PHE A 15 9.52 -11.56 7.27
N GLU A 16 9.90 -12.61 7.95
CA GLU A 16 11.28 -12.85 8.36
C GLU A 16 11.56 -14.34 8.34
N ILE A 17 12.77 -14.70 7.91
CA ILE A 17 13.31 -16.04 8.04
C ILE A 17 14.60 -15.91 8.82
N SER A 18 14.63 -16.45 10.04
CA SER A 18 15.80 -16.38 10.91
C SER A 18 15.96 -17.60 11.79
N ASP A 19 17.13 -17.72 12.39
CA ASP A 19 17.44 -18.79 13.34
C ASP A 19 17.02 -18.38 14.75
N VAL A 20 16.19 -19.20 15.38
CA VAL A 20 15.75 -19.03 16.76
C VAL A 20 16.54 -20.02 17.65
N TYR A 21 17.14 -19.49 18.71
CA TYR A 21 17.93 -20.27 19.66
C TYR A 21 17.12 -20.47 20.95
N SER A 22 17.01 -21.73 21.38
CA SER A 22 16.43 -22.05 22.68
C SER A 22 17.49 -21.98 23.77
N SER A 23 17.15 -21.40 24.92
CA SER A 23 18.02 -21.40 26.10
C SER A 23 18.33 -22.82 26.62
N ARG A 24 17.55 -23.82 26.23
CA ARG A 24 17.70 -25.21 26.67
C ARG A 24 18.48 -26.08 25.70
N ASN A 25 18.56 -25.71 24.43
CA ASN A 25 19.28 -26.45 23.39
C ASN A 25 20.10 -25.50 22.52
N ILE A 26 21.37 -25.84 22.31
CA ILE A 26 22.31 -25.05 21.48
C ILE A 26 21.94 -25.14 19.96
N THR A 27 20.94 -25.92 19.63
CA THR A 27 20.52 -26.10 18.22
C THR A 27 19.66 -24.94 17.75
N ALA A 28 20.08 -24.33 16.65
CA ALA A 28 19.29 -23.34 15.93
C ALA A 28 18.06 -23.98 15.26
N ASP A 29 16.90 -23.34 15.39
CA ASP A 29 15.69 -23.70 14.65
C ASP A 29 15.37 -22.56 13.68
N LYS A 30 15.51 -22.84 12.37
CA LYS A 30 15.18 -21.83 11.33
C LYS A 30 13.69 -21.71 11.19
N ARG A 31 13.18 -20.50 11.42
CA ARG A 31 11.74 -20.19 11.41
C ARG A 31 11.37 -19.19 10.35
N LEU A 32 10.16 -19.35 9.82
CA LEU A 32 9.45 -18.37 9.03
C LEU A 32 8.42 -17.70 9.92
N ALA A 33 8.47 -16.37 9.98
CA ALA A 33 7.43 -15.54 10.59
C ALA A 33 6.80 -14.62 9.54
N ILE A 34 5.47 -14.48 9.55
CA ILE A 34 4.72 -13.53 8.71
C ILE A 34 3.77 -12.77 9.62
N VAL A 35 3.72 -11.44 9.46
CA VAL A 35 2.82 -10.57 10.21
C VAL A 35 2.08 -9.66 9.25
N VAL A 36 0.74 -9.59 9.41
CA VAL A 36 -0.11 -8.68 8.65
C VAL A 36 -1.04 -7.91 9.57
N SER A 37 -1.26 -6.62 9.26
CA SER A 37 -2.18 -5.76 9.99
C SER A 37 -2.57 -4.56 9.14
N GLY A 38 -3.80 -4.07 9.32
CA GLY A 38 -4.27 -2.86 8.67
C GLY A 38 -5.03 -3.12 7.38
N ARG A 39 -4.77 -2.31 6.38
CA ARG A 39 -5.48 -2.30 5.09
C ARG A 39 -4.62 -2.90 3.98
N GLN A 40 -5.25 -3.41 2.91
CA GLN A 40 -4.52 -3.98 1.79
C GLN A 40 -3.77 -2.92 0.97
N GLY A 41 -4.32 -1.72 0.88
CA GLY A 41 -3.73 -0.58 0.16
C GLY A 41 -4.42 0.74 0.49
N HIS A 42 -3.93 1.82 -0.13
CA HIS A 42 -4.43 3.18 0.09
C HIS A 42 -5.43 3.63 -0.99
N ASN A 43 -5.42 2.97 -2.16
CA ASN A 43 -6.35 3.29 -3.24
C ASN A 43 -7.79 2.89 -2.88
N PHE A 44 -8.78 3.46 -3.57
CA PHE A 44 -10.18 3.25 -3.27
C PHE A 44 -10.64 1.78 -3.35
N VAL A 45 -9.95 0.94 -4.14
CA VAL A 45 -10.26 -0.49 -4.30
C VAL A 45 -9.82 -1.29 -3.08
N ASP A 46 -8.67 -0.96 -2.51
CA ASP A 46 -8.01 -1.75 -1.46
C ASP A 46 -8.16 -1.14 -0.07
N PHE A 47 -8.60 0.13 0.00
CA PHE A 47 -8.76 0.85 1.25
C PHE A 47 -9.77 0.18 2.21
N ASN A 48 -10.85 -0.37 1.68
CA ASN A 48 -11.87 -1.06 2.47
C ASN A 48 -11.55 -2.55 2.72
N LYS A 49 -10.48 -3.08 2.11
CA LYS A 49 -10.06 -4.46 2.31
C LYS A 49 -9.06 -4.52 3.47
N SER A 50 -9.35 -5.34 4.47
CA SER A 50 -8.46 -5.55 5.61
C SER A 50 -7.40 -6.61 5.33
N LEU A 51 -6.25 -6.47 5.99
CA LEU A 51 -5.24 -7.52 6.12
C LEU A 51 -5.65 -8.41 7.29
N ASP A 52 -6.58 -9.32 7.05
CA ASP A 52 -7.17 -10.21 8.04
C ASP A 52 -6.66 -11.66 7.92
N LYS A 53 -7.22 -12.55 8.74
CA LYS A 53 -6.91 -13.98 8.69
C LYS A 53 -7.15 -14.59 7.31
N LYS A 54 -8.21 -14.15 6.61
CA LYS A 54 -8.56 -14.64 5.27
C LYS A 54 -7.52 -14.21 4.23
N TYR A 55 -7.07 -12.96 4.31
CA TYR A 55 -5.97 -12.46 3.47
C TYR A 55 -4.71 -13.31 3.64
N LEU A 56 -4.28 -13.53 4.89
CA LEU A 56 -3.09 -14.32 5.18
C LEU A 56 -3.24 -15.78 4.73
N SER A 57 -4.41 -16.38 4.93
CA SER A 57 -4.72 -17.72 4.45
C SER A 57 -4.63 -17.83 2.92
N ASN A 58 -5.17 -16.86 2.18
CA ASN A 58 -5.08 -16.84 0.72
C ASN A 58 -3.64 -16.69 0.25
N LEU A 59 -2.87 -15.79 0.88
CA LEU A 59 -1.44 -15.62 0.58
C LEU A 59 -0.66 -16.92 0.75
N LEU A 60 -0.91 -17.66 1.84
CA LEU A 60 -0.26 -18.95 2.09
C LEU A 60 -0.61 -19.99 1.02
N LYS A 61 -1.86 -20.00 0.56
CA LYS A 61 -2.30 -20.88 -0.54
C LYS A 61 -1.62 -20.55 -1.87
N GLU A 62 -1.50 -19.25 -2.18
CA GLU A 62 -0.83 -18.78 -3.40
C GLU A 62 0.64 -19.26 -3.46
N VAL A 63 1.33 -19.26 -2.31
CA VAL A 63 2.71 -19.75 -2.20
C VAL A 63 2.80 -21.25 -1.85
N ASN A 64 1.68 -21.98 -1.90
CA ASN A 64 1.58 -23.43 -1.62
C ASN A 64 2.09 -23.85 -0.23
N LEU A 65 1.87 -23.02 0.79
CA LEU A 65 2.19 -23.34 2.17
C LEU A 65 0.93 -23.76 2.94
N ASP A 66 0.87 -25.01 3.37
CA ASP A 66 -0.26 -25.56 4.18
C ASP A 66 0.00 -25.38 5.68
N ILE A 67 0.00 -24.13 6.12
CA ILE A 67 0.27 -23.74 7.51
C ILE A 67 -0.81 -22.81 8.08
N GLU A 68 -1.98 -22.74 7.46
CA GLU A 68 -3.09 -21.85 7.88
C GLU A 68 -3.54 -22.05 9.32
N LYS A 69 -3.47 -23.30 9.84
CA LYS A 69 -3.83 -23.63 11.23
C LYS A 69 -2.97 -22.91 12.27
N ASN A 70 -1.78 -22.46 11.88
CA ASN A 70 -0.84 -21.76 12.73
C ASN A 70 -1.08 -20.24 12.80
N ILE A 71 -2.09 -19.71 12.07
CA ILE A 71 -2.41 -18.27 12.11
C ILE A 71 -3.03 -17.92 13.47
N ILE A 72 -2.35 -17.03 14.18
CA ILE A 72 -2.76 -16.47 15.45
C ILE A 72 -3.15 -15.01 15.33
N ASN A 73 -4.01 -14.54 16.23
CA ASN A 73 -4.28 -13.12 16.45
C ASN A 73 -3.42 -12.67 17.63
N ILE A 74 -2.51 -11.73 17.39
CA ILE A 74 -1.65 -11.17 18.45
C ILE A 74 -2.46 -10.13 19.22
N SER A 75 -2.43 -10.21 20.55
CA SER A 75 -3.04 -9.20 21.39
C SER A 75 -2.31 -7.86 21.26
N LYS A 76 -3.07 -6.79 21.21
CA LYS A 76 -2.51 -5.43 21.14
C LYS A 76 -1.81 -5.04 22.42
N GLU A 77 -2.33 -5.55 23.54
CA GLU A 77 -1.79 -5.35 24.88
C GLU A 77 -0.39 -5.95 24.99
N ASP A 78 -0.15 -7.12 24.39
CA ASP A 78 1.16 -7.77 24.39
C ASP A 78 2.21 -6.98 23.61
N LEU A 79 1.78 -6.12 22.68
CA LEU A 79 2.66 -5.29 21.85
C LEU A 79 2.69 -3.82 22.28
N ASP A 80 1.95 -3.40 23.31
CA ASP A 80 1.73 -1.97 23.61
C ASP A 80 1.32 -1.16 22.36
N SER A 81 0.48 -1.79 21.52
CA SER A 81 0.05 -1.23 20.24
C SER A 81 -1.23 -0.39 20.40
N LYS A 82 -1.24 0.81 19.82
CA LYS A 82 -2.41 1.69 19.73
C LYS A 82 -3.24 1.46 18.47
N SER A 83 -2.89 0.49 17.64
CA SER A 83 -3.61 0.18 16.40
C SER A 83 -5.09 -0.10 16.65
N LYS A 84 -5.94 0.40 15.77
CA LYS A 84 -7.37 0.05 15.75
C LYS A 84 -7.64 -1.27 15.03
N THR A 85 -6.65 -1.78 14.27
CA THR A 85 -6.77 -3.00 13.48
C THR A 85 -6.25 -4.22 14.22
N LYS A 86 -6.74 -5.42 13.88
CA LYS A 86 -6.23 -6.69 14.39
C LYS A 86 -4.87 -6.99 13.77
N ILE A 87 -4.04 -7.72 14.52
CA ILE A 87 -2.71 -8.14 14.07
C ILE A 87 -2.72 -9.65 13.94
N PHE A 88 -2.53 -10.16 12.73
CA PHE A 88 -2.44 -11.58 12.47
C PHE A 88 -0.99 -11.96 12.19
N ALA A 89 -0.58 -13.07 12.76
CA ALA A 89 0.77 -13.59 12.58
C ALA A 89 0.75 -15.11 12.41
N ILE A 90 1.83 -15.59 11.84
CA ILE A 90 2.19 -16.99 11.79
C ILE A 90 3.67 -17.12 12.06
N GLU A 91 4.05 -18.11 12.87
CA GLU A 91 5.44 -18.50 13.10
C GLU A 91 5.53 -20.01 13.08
N VAL A 92 6.39 -20.55 12.22
CA VAL A 92 6.58 -21.98 12.06
C VAL A 92 8.05 -22.32 11.83
N SER A 93 8.49 -23.50 12.29
CA SER A 93 9.78 -24.04 11.87
C SER A 93 9.76 -24.39 10.40
N ILE A 94 10.81 -24.04 9.66
CA ILE A 94 10.93 -24.42 8.23
C ILE A 94 10.91 -25.95 8.07
N LYS A 95 11.37 -26.69 9.06
CA LYS A 95 11.34 -28.16 9.05
C LYS A 95 9.93 -28.74 9.05
N ASP A 96 8.97 -28.00 9.61
CA ASP A 96 7.55 -28.41 9.70
C ASP A 96 6.74 -27.99 8.47
N ILE A 97 7.34 -27.25 7.54
CA ILE A 97 6.70 -26.83 6.31
C ILE A 97 6.88 -27.91 5.25
N ASN A 98 5.77 -28.48 4.81
CA ASN A 98 5.79 -29.39 3.66
C ASN A 98 5.82 -28.56 2.36
N ILE A 99 7.01 -28.39 1.77
CA ILE A 99 7.21 -27.65 0.53
C ILE A 99 7.12 -28.63 -0.64
N ASN A 100 6.13 -28.45 -1.50
CA ASN A 100 6.05 -29.18 -2.76
C ASN A 100 6.95 -28.51 -3.82
N PHE A 101 8.19 -29.02 -3.96
CA PHE A 101 9.18 -28.48 -4.89
C PHE A 101 8.75 -28.59 -6.36
N ASP A 102 7.93 -29.56 -6.73
CA ASP A 102 7.46 -29.73 -8.12
C ASP A 102 6.58 -28.57 -8.58
N LYS A 103 5.90 -27.90 -7.63
CA LYS A 103 5.11 -26.69 -7.91
C LYS A 103 5.95 -25.42 -7.98
N ILE A 104 7.14 -25.42 -7.36
CA ILE A 104 8.05 -24.26 -7.34
C ILE A 104 8.81 -24.14 -8.66
N ILE A 105 9.12 -25.24 -9.31
CA ILE A 105 9.88 -25.28 -10.58
C ILE A 105 9.15 -24.54 -11.72
N ASN A 106 7.85 -24.35 -11.60
CA ASN A 106 7.03 -23.64 -12.59
C ASN A 106 6.78 -22.15 -12.26
N ILE A 107 7.51 -21.55 -11.33
CA ILE A 107 7.47 -20.10 -11.16
C ILE A 107 8.14 -19.49 -12.40
N PRO A 108 7.40 -18.69 -13.22
CA PRO A 108 8.00 -18.05 -14.37
C PRO A 108 9.17 -17.19 -13.89
N GLU A 109 10.33 -17.34 -14.54
CA GLU A 109 11.48 -16.49 -14.28
C GLU A 109 11.02 -15.03 -14.41
N LYS A 110 10.85 -14.37 -13.27
CA LYS A 110 10.70 -12.93 -13.27
C LYS A 110 12.05 -12.39 -13.77
N LYS A 111 12.05 -11.68 -14.89
CA LYS A 111 13.24 -10.94 -15.30
C LYS A 111 13.70 -10.17 -14.07
N GLU A 112 14.93 -10.41 -13.65
CA GLU A 112 15.55 -9.66 -12.56
C GLU A 112 15.64 -8.20 -13.03
N GLU A 113 14.66 -7.39 -12.65
CA GLU A 113 14.80 -5.95 -12.72
C GLU A 113 15.73 -5.58 -11.57
N TYR A 114 16.92 -5.10 -11.89
CA TYR A 114 17.83 -4.53 -10.91
C TYR A 114 17.13 -3.34 -10.26
N ILE A 115 16.64 -3.54 -9.06
CA ILE A 115 16.10 -2.44 -8.25
C ILE A 115 17.29 -1.64 -7.76
N GLN A 116 17.50 -0.49 -8.34
CA GLN A 116 18.51 0.43 -7.85
C GLN A 116 18.07 0.95 -6.47
N TYR A 117 18.98 0.88 -5.50
CA TYR A 117 18.72 1.42 -4.17
C TYR A 117 18.56 2.95 -4.27
N GLU A 118 17.42 3.44 -3.80
CA GLU A 118 17.18 4.86 -3.58
C GLU A 118 17.13 5.12 -2.07
N SER A 119 17.88 6.11 -1.61
CA SER A 119 17.86 6.50 -0.20
C SER A 119 16.48 7.02 0.18
N ILE A 120 16.00 6.60 1.34
CA ILE A 120 14.76 7.13 1.90
C ILE A 120 15.00 8.58 2.30
N SER A 121 14.17 9.50 1.81
CA SER A 121 14.25 10.90 2.19
C SER A 121 14.06 11.08 3.71
N GLU A 122 14.92 11.89 4.32
CA GLU A 122 14.82 12.32 5.71
C GLU A 122 13.84 13.49 5.91
N PHE A 123 13.44 14.14 4.81
CA PHE A 123 12.52 15.29 4.84
C PHE A 123 11.06 14.82 4.87
N PRO A 124 10.16 15.58 5.56
CA PRO A 124 8.76 15.23 5.63
C PRO A 124 8.08 15.31 4.26
N SER A 125 7.14 14.40 4.02
CA SER A 125 6.23 14.50 2.87
C SER A 125 5.02 15.38 3.22
N SER A 126 4.45 16.02 2.20
CA SER A 126 3.17 16.73 2.27
C SER A 126 2.18 16.12 1.31
N SER A 127 0.90 16.10 1.66
CA SER A 127 -0.16 15.59 0.79
C SER A 127 -1.16 16.65 0.43
N ARG A 128 -1.74 16.54 -0.79
CA ARG A 128 -2.89 17.33 -1.26
C ARG A 128 -3.92 16.38 -1.87
N ASP A 129 -5.18 16.64 -1.55
CA ASP A 129 -6.31 15.87 -2.06
C ASP A 129 -7.11 16.76 -3.01
N LEU A 130 -7.36 16.28 -4.23
CA LEU A 130 -8.21 16.94 -5.20
C LEU A 130 -9.38 16.02 -5.59
N SER A 131 -10.57 16.59 -5.73
CA SER A 131 -11.77 15.87 -6.15
C SER A 131 -12.32 16.47 -7.44
N PHE A 132 -12.09 15.79 -8.55
CA PHE A 132 -12.58 16.20 -9.87
C PHE A 132 -14.01 15.72 -10.09
N SER A 133 -14.83 16.60 -10.66
CA SER A 133 -16.21 16.32 -11.05
C SER A 133 -16.30 16.16 -12.56
N ILE A 134 -16.86 15.06 -13.04
CA ILE A 134 -16.93 14.68 -14.46
C ILE A 134 -18.40 14.54 -14.82
N GLU A 135 -18.88 15.37 -15.75
CA GLU A 135 -20.28 15.36 -16.19
C GLU A 135 -20.52 14.39 -17.33
N ASP A 136 -19.52 14.21 -18.22
CA ASP A 136 -19.59 13.25 -19.31
C ASP A 136 -18.83 11.97 -18.97
N SER A 137 -19.57 10.88 -18.80
CA SER A 137 -18.97 9.58 -18.47
C SER A 137 -18.01 9.04 -19.54
N SER A 138 -18.07 9.53 -20.78
CA SER A 138 -17.16 9.10 -21.86
C SER A 138 -15.70 9.53 -21.62
N VAL A 139 -15.48 10.62 -20.87
CA VAL A 139 -14.13 11.15 -20.60
C VAL A 139 -13.52 10.64 -19.29
N ILE A 140 -14.23 9.80 -18.51
CA ILE A 140 -13.73 9.28 -17.22
C ILE A 140 -12.38 8.59 -17.39
N LEU A 141 -12.28 7.65 -18.34
CA LEU A 141 -11.02 6.91 -18.56
C LEU A 141 -9.90 7.82 -19.07
N GLN A 142 -10.24 8.83 -19.88
CA GLN A 142 -9.26 9.82 -20.34
C GLN A 142 -8.72 10.63 -19.15
N THR A 143 -9.62 11.08 -18.26
CA THR A 143 -9.24 11.83 -17.05
C THR A 143 -8.36 11.00 -16.12
N ILE A 144 -8.72 9.73 -15.87
CA ILE A 144 -7.92 8.81 -15.06
C ILE A 144 -6.54 8.62 -15.67
N ARG A 145 -6.44 8.31 -16.98
CA ARG A 145 -5.15 8.13 -17.65
C ARG A 145 -4.30 9.41 -17.63
N LYS A 146 -4.95 10.57 -17.77
CA LYS A 146 -4.24 11.85 -17.67
C LYS A 146 -3.66 12.04 -16.28
N LEU A 147 -4.43 11.78 -15.23
CA LEU A 147 -3.98 11.85 -13.84
C LEU A 147 -2.85 10.85 -13.55
N ASP A 148 -3.04 9.57 -13.94
CA ASP A 148 -2.03 8.52 -13.70
C ASP A 148 -0.72 8.75 -14.49
N SER A 149 -0.73 9.58 -15.54
CA SER A 149 0.45 9.94 -16.33
C SER A 149 1.11 11.25 -15.91
N ILE A 150 0.65 11.86 -14.81
CA ILE A 150 1.22 13.12 -14.35
C ILE A 150 2.64 12.89 -13.82
N ASP A 151 3.55 13.70 -14.33
CA ASP A 151 4.91 13.80 -13.86
C ASP A 151 5.22 15.28 -13.60
N VAL A 152 5.30 15.66 -12.35
CA VAL A 152 5.61 17.02 -11.91
C VAL A 152 6.66 16.98 -10.80
N GLU A 153 7.35 18.08 -10.65
CA GLU A 153 8.45 18.21 -9.69
C GLU A 153 8.00 17.86 -8.27
N TYR A 154 8.79 17.06 -7.56
CA TYR A 154 8.58 16.58 -6.20
C TYR A 154 7.39 15.62 -6.00
N LEU A 155 6.64 15.26 -7.03
CA LEU A 155 5.58 14.27 -6.91
C LEU A 155 6.21 12.89 -6.69
N LYS A 156 6.00 12.34 -5.49
CA LYS A 156 6.53 11.02 -5.10
C LYS A 156 5.56 9.90 -5.37
N GLU A 157 4.28 10.15 -5.08
CA GLU A 157 3.23 9.15 -5.19
C GLU A 157 1.90 9.83 -5.50
N LEU A 158 1.09 9.20 -6.32
CA LEU A 158 -0.28 9.60 -6.52
C LEU A 158 -1.17 8.36 -6.59
N PHE A 159 -2.39 8.47 -6.11
CA PHE A 159 -3.37 7.40 -6.20
C PHE A 159 -4.80 7.93 -6.07
N MET A 160 -5.72 7.23 -6.71
CA MET A 160 -7.15 7.46 -6.53
C MET A 160 -7.58 6.90 -5.18
N PHE A 161 -8.11 7.74 -4.28
CA PHE A 161 -8.61 7.32 -2.97
C PHE A 161 -10.12 7.25 -2.90
N ASP A 162 -10.84 7.91 -3.82
CA ASP A 162 -12.30 7.92 -3.88
C ASP A 162 -12.81 7.88 -5.31
N PHE A 163 -13.92 7.15 -5.51
CA PHE A 163 -14.64 7.07 -6.76
C PHE A 163 -16.13 6.96 -6.46
N TYR A 164 -16.88 7.99 -6.83
CA TYR A 164 -18.32 8.06 -6.61
C TYR A 164 -19.05 8.45 -7.88
N LYS A 165 -20.07 7.69 -8.24
CA LYS A 165 -20.98 8.01 -9.35
C LYS A 165 -22.37 8.29 -8.78
N ASN A 166 -22.88 9.50 -9.02
CA ASN A 166 -24.26 9.86 -8.70
C ASN A 166 -25.18 9.33 -9.80
N SER A 167 -26.13 8.44 -9.44
CA SER A 167 -27.06 7.82 -10.38
C SER A 167 -28.16 8.80 -10.89
N GLU A 168 -28.47 9.85 -10.15
CA GLU A 168 -29.51 10.81 -10.51
C GLU A 168 -28.98 11.88 -11.47
N THR A 169 -27.79 12.42 -11.20
CA THR A 169 -27.18 13.49 -11.99
C THR A 169 -26.22 12.97 -13.06
N ASN A 170 -25.90 11.68 -13.02
CA ASN A 170 -24.87 11.03 -13.84
C ASN A 170 -23.46 11.62 -13.69
N ILE A 171 -23.25 12.51 -12.70
CA ILE A 171 -21.94 13.08 -12.39
C ILE A 171 -21.08 12.05 -11.70
N THR A 172 -19.84 11.90 -12.15
CA THR A 172 -18.84 11.08 -11.50
C THR A 172 -17.82 11.97 -10.79
N LYS A 173 -17.53 11.67 -9.53
CA LYS A 173 -16.46 12.33 -8.75
C LYS A 173 -15.32 11.34 -8.56
N ILE A 174 -14.10 11.81 -8.82
CA ILE A 174 -12.87 11.04 -8.59
C ILE A 174 -11.96 11.84 -7.67
N GLY A 175 -11.58 11.24 -6.55
CA GLY A 175 -10.67 11.83 -5.56
C GLY A 175 -9.27 11.27 -5.73
N TYR A 176 -8.29 12.15 -5.92
CA TYR A 176 -6.87 11.81 -6.01
C TYR A 176 -6.08 12.44 -4.89
N ARG A 177 -5.18 11.65 -4.31
CA ARG A 177 -4.17 12.11 -3.35
C ARG A 177 -2.83 12.19 -4.04
N PHE A 178 -2.21 13.35 -3.89
CA PHE A 178 -0.87 13.66 -4.37
C PHE A 178 0.05 13.78 -3.16
N ILE A 179 1.14 13.02 -3.14
CA ILE A 179 2.15 13.04 -2.08
C ILE A 179 3.42 13.62 -2.65
N PHE A 180 3.85 14.75 -2.10
CA PHE A 180 5.06 15.47 -2.50
C PHE A 180 6.16 15.26 -1.47
N GLN A 181 7.37 15.00 -1.92
CA GLN A 181 8.55 14.89 -1.07
C GLN A 181 9.81 15.22 -1.88
N SER A 182 10.73 15.96 -1.27
CA SER A 182 12.08 16.16 -1.80
C SER A 182 13.09 15.31 -1.04
N ASN A 183 14.20 14.96 -1.69
CA ASN A 183 15.34 14.30 -1.04
C ASN A 183 16.34 15.31 -0.44
N ASP A 184 16.21 16.60 -0.78
CA ASP A 184 17.22 17.62 -0.49
C ASP A 184 16.74 18.68 0.51
N LYS A 185 15.41 18.84 0.68
CA LYS A 185 14.84 19.90 1.52
C LYS A 185 13.41 19.60 1.97
N THR A 186 12.96 20.31 2.99
CA THR A 186 11.52 20.40 3.30
C THR A 186 10.84 21.31 2.29
N LEU A 187 9.79 20.83 1.63
CA LEU A 187 9.02 21.59 0.65
C LEU A 187 8.18 22.66 1.34
N THR A 188 8.11 23.82 0.72
CA THR A 188 7.21 24.91 1.10
C THR A 188 5.82 24.71 0.47
N ASP A 189 4.78 25.28 1.08
CA ASP A 189 3.43 25.25 0.50
C ASP A 189 3.41 25.88 -0.91
N SER A 190 4.16 26.95 -1.14
CA SER A 190 4.23 27.63 -2.46
C SER A 190 4.80 26.72 -3.56
N GLU A 191 5.78 25.86 -3.26
CA GLU A 191 6.33 24.91 -4.22
C GLU A 191 5.32 23.80 -4.55
N ILE A 192 4.62 23.32 -3.52
CA ILE A 192 3.58 22.31 -3.70
C ILE A 192 2.40 22.88 -4.49
N ASP A 193 1.95 24.10 -4.16
CA ASP A 193 0.81 24.72 -4.81
C ASP A 193 1.12 25.03 -6.30
N LYS A 194 2.36 25.35 -6.65
CA LYS A 194 2.79 25.48 -8.04
C LYS A 194 2.61 24.17 -8.82
N SER A 195 3.03 23.04 -8.25
CA SER A 195 2.87 21.72 -8.86
C SER A 195 1.39 21.35 -8.97
N ILE A 196 0.60 21.62 -7.92
CA ILE A 196 -0.85 21.37 -7.90
C ILE A 196 -1.58 22.20 -8.99
N ASN A 197 -1.24 23.49 -9.12
CA ASN A 197 -1.85 24.33 -10.15
C ASN A 197 -1.55 23.80 -11.56
N SER A 198 -0.31 23.36 -11.82
CA SER A 198 0.04 22.74 -13.10
C SER A 198 -0.76 21.47 -13.37
N ILE A 199 -0.99 20.63 -12.34
CA ILE A 199 -1.83 19.44 -12.44
C ILE A 199 -3.27 19.83 -12.79
N VAL A 200 -3.85 20.73 -12.03
CA VAL A 200 -5.22 21.21 -12.21
C VAL A 200 -5.41 21.79 -13.62
N ASP A 201 -4.52 22.70 -14.05
CA ASP A 201 -4.58 23.28 -15.38
C ASP A 201 -4.57 22.22 -16.47
N SER A 202 -3.70 21.20 -16.32
CA SER A 202 -3.59 20.13 -17.31
C SER A 202 -4.81 19.22 -17.40
N VAL A 203 -5.52 19.00 -16.27
CA VAL A 203 -6.70 18.15 -16.19
C VAL A 203 -7.96 18.89 -16.64
N LEU A 204 -8.06 20.19 -16.30
CA LEU A 204 -9.20 21.03 -16.70
C LEU A 204 -9.23 21.35 -18.21
N LEU A 205 -8.19 21.01 -18.97
CA LEU A 205 -8.23 21.01 -20.44
C LEU A 205 -9.17 19.94 -21.00
N ILE A 206 -9.55 18.95 -20.20
CA ILE A 206 -10.51 17.92 -20.63
C ILE A 206 -11.93 18.51 -20.46
N ASN A 207 -12.67 18.58 -21.56
CA ASN A 207 -14.05 19.06 -21.52
C ASN A 207 -14.88 18.23 -20.53
N SER A 208 -15.85 18.88 -19.87
CA SER A 208 -16.75 18.27 -18.88
C SER A 208 -16.07 17.79 -17.58
N VAL A 209 -14.83 18.23 -17.34
CA VAL A 209 -14.13 18.03 -16.06
C VAL A 209 -14.04 19.36 -15.35
N SER A 210 -14.38 19.35 -14.06
CA SER A 210 -14.29 20.54 -13.20
C SER A 210 -13.70 20.18 -11.84
N LEU A 211 -13.19 21.18 -11.13
CA LEU A 211 -12.72 21.06 -9.77
C LEU A 211 -13.63 21.92 -8.86
N PRO A 212 -14.60 21.33 -8.15
CA PRO A 212 -15.48 22.07 -7.28
C PRO A 212 -14.71 22.76 -6.15
N GLY A 213 -14.93 24.06 -5.98
CA GLY A 213 -14.29 24.82 -4.91
C GLY A 213 -13.09 25.69 -5.34
N LEU A 214 -12.76 25.71 -6.62
CA LEU A 214 -11.93 26.73 -7.24
C LEU A 214 -12.77 27.89 -7.74
#